data_905df6f33f8dd288649508aa9041a881
#
_entry.id   905df6f33f8dd288649508aa9041a881
#
_cell.length_a   1.000
_cell.length_b   1.000
_cell.length_c   1.000
_cell.angle_alpha   90.00
_cell.angle_beta   90.00
_cell.angle_gamma   90.00
#
_symmetry.space_group_name_H-M   'P 1'
#
loop_
_entity.id
_entity.type
_entity.pdbx_description
1 polymer ?
#
loop_
_entity_poly.entity_id
_entity_poly.type
_entity_poly.pdbx_seq_one_letter_code
_entity_poly.pdbx_strand_id
1 'polypeptide(L)'
;MQTITVEELKARLDAGEKINLLDVREDIERADFHIGGTHFRLKRIQEMAIEDIENLKEEEVICYCRSGARSQMACLMLEHMGFKNTVNVTGGILDWTAKYGQQVPGQS
;
A
#
# COMPACT_ATOMS: atom_id res chain seq x y z
N MET A 1 -6.36 6.12 -10.93
CA MET A 1 -6.06 5.07 -9.92
C MET A 1 -6.38 3.70 -10.51
N GLN A 2 -5.47 2.77 -10.34
CA GLN A 2 -5.67 1.36 -10.71
C GLN A 2 -5.90 0.55 -9.43
N THR A 3 -6.24 -0.73 -9.60
CA THR A 3 -6.41 -1.65 -8.49
C THR A 3 -5.58 -2.92 -8.71
N ILE A 4 -5.23 -3.59 -7.62
CA ILE A 4 -4.51 -4.86 -7.64
C ILE A 4 -5.12 -5.74 -6.55
N THR A 5 -5.24 -7.04 -6.83
CA THR A 5 -5.71 -8.00 -5.82
C THR A 5 -4.55 -8.41 -4.91
N VAL A 6 -4.86 -8.99 -3.74
CA VAL A 6 -3.80 -9.50 -2.85
C VAL A 6 -3.04 -10.65 -3.51
N GLU A 7 -3.71 -11.45 -4.35
CA GLU A 7 -3.06 -12.54 -5.08
C GLU A 7 -2.03 -12.00 -6.08
N GLU A 8 -2.41 -10.98 -6.84
CA GLU A 8 -1.51 -10.34 -7.79
C GLU A 8 -0.34 -9.67 -7.09
N LEU A 9 -0.62 -8.97 -5.99
CA LEU A 9 0.42 -8.32 -5.19
C LEU A 9 1.40 -9.35 -4.63
N LYS A 10 0.88 -10.44 -4.05
CA LYS A 10 1.73 -11.49 -3.49
C LYS A 10 2.63 -12.10 -4.56
N ALA A 11 2.08 -12.38 -5.74
CA ALA A 11 2.85 -12.94 -6.83
C ALA A 11 4.03 -12.03 -7.22
N ARG A 12 3.80 -10.73 -7.30
CA ARG A 12 4.84 -9.75 -7.64
C ARG A 12 5.91 -9.67 -6.55
N LEU A 13 5.49 -9.65 -5.29
CA LEU A 13 6.41 -9.59 -4.16
C LEU A 13 7.22 -10.88 -4.03
N ASP A 14 6.57 -12.03 -4.20
CA ASP A 14 7.26 -13.34 -4.13
C ASP A 14 8.26 -13.50 -5.28
N ALA A 15 8.00 -12.88 -6.42
CA ALA A 15 8.92 -12.88 -7.56
C ALA A 15 10.14 -11.98 -7.35
N GLY A 16 10.21 -11.28 -6.22
CA GLY A 16 11.31 -10.37 -5.92
C GLY A 16 11.21 -9.02 -6.62
N GLU A 17 10.05 -8.68 -7.16
CA GLU A 17 9.84 -7.42 -7.83
C GLU A 17 9.98 -6.25 -6.86
N LYS A 18 10.67 -5.20 -7.27
CA LYS A 18 10.84 -4.01 -6.43
C LYS A 18 9.62 -3.13 -6.56
N ILE A 19 8.84 -3.05 -5.48
CA ILE A 19 7.55 -2.35 -5.46
C ILE A 19 7.59 -1.21 -4.44
N ASN A 20 7.07 -0.05 -4.84
CA ASN A 20 6.86 1.06 -3.92
C ASN A 20 5.52 0.83 -3.22
N LEU A 21 5.58 0.16 -2.07
CA LEU A 21 4.40 -0.24 -1.31
C LEU A 21 4.27 0.66 -0.09
N LEU A 22 3.09 1.26 0.07
CA LEU A 22 2.79 2.13 1.21
C LEU A 22 1.69 1.53 2.07
N ASP A 23 1.98 1.38 3.36
CA ASP A 23 1.01 1.03 4.38
C ASP A 23 0.46 2.34 4.95
N VAL A 24 -0.81 2.65 4.64
CA VAL A 24 -1.41 3.92 5.05
C VAL A 24 -2.22 3.81 6.36
N ARG A 25 -2.07 2.68 7.06
CA ARG A 25 -2.78 2.42 8.32
C ARG A 25 -2.10 3.12 9.51
N GLU A 26 -2.71 2.99 10.67
CA GLU A 26 -2.18 3.56 11.90
C GLU A 26 -1.05 2.70 12.49
N ASP A 27 -0.30 3.30 13.43
CA ASP A 27 0.86 2.65 14.07
C ASP A 27 0.49 1.33 14.73
N ILE A 28 -0.66 1.29 15.42
CA ILE A 28 -1.10 0.08 16.13
C ILE A 28 -1.43 -1.06 15.17
N GLU A 29 -1.98 -0.74 14.01
CA GLU A 29 -2.28 -1.74 12.98
C GLU A 29 -0.98 -2.32 12.41
N ARG A 30 -0.02 -1.45 12.14
CA ARG A 30 1.30 -1.88 11.62
C ARG A 30 2.02 -2.76 12.62
N ALA A 31 1.97 -2.41 13.90
CA ALA A 31 2.62 -3.18 14.97
C ALA A 31 2.00 -4.57 15.12
N ASP A 32 0.69 -4.70 14.85
CA ASP A 32 0.00 -5.98 14.94
C ASP A 32 0.43 -6.94 13.83
N PHE A 33 0.30 -6.49 12.57
CA PHE A 33 0.73 -7.27 11.40
C PHE A 33 0.84 -6.35 10.20
N HIS A 34 1.84 -6.58 9.35
CA HIS A 34 1.96 -5.88 8.07
C HIS A 34 2.62 -6.77 7.03
N ILE A 35 2.46 -6.39 5.77
CA ILE A 35 3.04 -7.13 4.64
C ILE A 35 4.24 -6.39 4.03
N GLY A 36 4.84 -5.49 4.78
CA GLY A 36 6.02 -4.76 4.35
C GLY A 36 5.70 -3.41 3.76
N GLY A 37 6.63 -2.90 3.00
CA GLY A 37 6.55 -1.55 2.45
C GLY A 37 6.90 -0.48 3.46
N THR A 38 6.71 0.76 3.06
CA THR A 38 6.95 1.92 3.91
C THR A 38 5.68 2.26 4.67
N HIS A 39 5.79 2.46 5.99
CA HIS A 39 4.66 2.93 6.77
C HIS A 39 4.49 4.43 6.53
N PHE A 40 3.39 4.80 5.90
CA PHE A 40 3.11 6.18 5.53
C PHE A 40 1.63 6.47 5.77
N ARG A 41 1.30 6.89 6.99
CA ARG A 41 -0.09 7.02 7.44
C ARG A 41 -0.89 7.97 6.55
N LEU A 42 -2.17 7.66 6.36
CA LEU A 42 -3.09 8.48 5.59
C LEU A 42 -3.07 9.95 6.05
N LYS A 43 -2.95 10.18 7.36
CA LYS A 43 -2.91 11.54 7.92
C LYS A 43 -1.78 12.37 7.31
N ARG A 44 -0.61 11.79 7.07
CA ARG A 44 0.50 12.52 6.44
C ARG A 44 0.13 12.98 5.04
N ILE A 45 -0.60 12.14 4.30
CA ILE A 45 -1.05 12.49 2.96
C ILE A 45 -2.10 13.59 3.04
N GLN A 46 -3.04 13.48 3.99
CA GLN A 46 -4.07 14.50 4.20
C GLN A 46 -3.47 15.85 4.57
N GLU A 47 -2.36 15.86 5.29
CA GLU A 47 -1.66 17.07 5.69
C GLU A 47 -0.63 17.53 4.63
N MET A 48 -0.57 16.84 3.49
CA MET A 48 0.38 17.13 2.41
C MET A 48 1.84 17.01 2.84
N ALA A 49 2.12 16.24 3.89
CA ALA A 49 3.48 16.02 4.42
C ALA A 49 4.10 14.82 3.69
N ILE A 50 4.37 14.99 2.38
CA ILE A 50 4.77 13.90 1.49
C ILE A 50 6.22 14.00 1.02
N GLU A 51 7.06 14.76 1.72
CA GLU A 51 8.45 15.02 1.30
C GLU A 51 9.22 13.70 1.11
N ASP A 52 8.97 12.72 1.97
CA ASP A 52 9.70 11.45 1.94
C ASP A 52 9.35 10.57 0.73
N ILE A 53 8.26 10.86 0.04
CA ILE A 53 7.81 10.07 -1.12
C ILE A 53 7.69 10.90 -2.41
N GLU A 54 8.08 12.16 -2.39
CA GLU A 54 7.99 13.02 -3.60
C GLU A 54 8.77 12.46 -4.77
N ASN A 55 9.87 11.75 -4.51
CA ASN A 55 10.68 11.14 -5.56
C ASN A 55 9.96 9.97 -6.27
N LEU A 56 8.81 9.54 -5.76
CA LEU A 56 8.04 8.45 -6.36
C LEU A 56 6.92 8.93 -7.30
N LYS A 57 6.81 10.23 -7.55
CA LYS A 57 5.69 10.78 -8.33
C LYS A 57 5.58 10.20 -9.74
N GLU A 58 6.70 9.87 -10.36
CA GLU A 58 6.73 9.32 -11.72
C GLU A 58 6.69 7.79 -11.73
N GLU A 59 6.72 7.14 -10.57
CA GLU A 59 6.76 5.69 -10.44
C GLU A 59 5.41 5.12 -10.00
N GLU A 60 5.25 3.82 -10.16
CA GLU A 60 4.09 3.12 -9.62
C GLU A 60 4.18 3.12 -8.08
N VAL A 61 3.09 3.50 -7.42
CA VAL A 61 2.97 3.48 -5.97
C VAL A 61 1.73 2.67 -5.62
N ILE A 62 1.91 1.63 -4.81
CA ILE A 62 0.83 0.74 -4.39
C ILE A 62 0.52 1.01 -2.93
N CYS A 63 -0.74 1.31 -2.62
CA CYS A 63 -1.17 1.61 -1.25
C CYS A 63 -2.07 0.51 -0.72
N TYR A 64 -1.90 0.13 0.55
CA TYR A 64 -2.81 -0.81 1.20
C TYR A 64 -3.22 -0.30 2.57
N CYS A 65 -4.40 -0.77 3.00
CA CYS A 65 -4.89 -0.54 4.35
C CYS A 65 -5.60 -1.82 4.84
N ARG A 66 -6.54 -1.69 5.76
CA ARG A 66 -7.23 -2.86 6.30
C ARG A 66 -8.17 -3.49 5.27
N SER A 67 -9.03 -2.69 4.63
CA SER A 67 -10.07 -3.17 3.71
C SER A 67 -10.04 -2.57 2.31
N GLY A 68 -9.20 -1.58 2.08
CA GLY A 68 -9.08 -0.90 0.80
C GLY A 68 -9.68 0.51 0.74
N ALA A 69 -10.45 0.92 1.75
CA ALA A 69 -11.13 2.23 1.73
C ALA A 69 -10.17 3.39 1.96
N ARG A 70 -9.35 3.33 3.01
CA ARG A 70 -8.36 4.38 3.29
C ARG A 70 -7.29 4.46 2.22
N SER A 71 -6.86 3.30 1.71
CA SER A 71 -5.84 3.27 0.65
C SER A 71 -6.38 3.80 -0.66
N GLN A 72 -7.66 3.60 -0.96
CA GLN A 72 -8.30 4.22 -2.12
C GLN A 72 -8.25 5.74 -1.99
N MET A 73 -8.61 6.27 -0.82
CA MET A 73 -8.54 7.71 -0.57
C MET A 73 -7.10 8.21 -0.72
N ALA A 74 -6.14 7.48 -0.16
CA ALA A 74 -4.71 7.84 -0.28
C ALA A 74 -4.29 7.95 -1.75
N CYS A 75 -4.65 6.96 -2.58
CA CYS A 75 -4.33 6.97 -3.99
C CYS A 75 -4.90 8.22 -4.70
N LEU A 76 -6.17 8.53 -4.44
CA LEU A 76 -6.82 9.68 -5.08
C LEU A 76 -6.17 10.99 -4.65
N MET A 77 -5.83 11.11 -3.37
CA MET A 77 -5.15 12.31 -2.86
C MET A 77 -3.76 12.45 -3.45
N LEU A 78 -2.99 11.36 -3.54
CA LEU A 78 -1.67 11.38 -4.16
C LEU A 78 -1.73 11.78 -5.63
N GLU A 79 -2.75 11.33 -6.36
CA GLU A 79 -2.94 11.75 -7.75
C GLU A 79 -3.13 13.27 -7.85
N HIS A 80 -3.91 13.86 -6.94
CA HIS A 80 -4.07 15.31 -6.88
C HIS A 80 -2.75 16.04 -6.60
N MET A 81 -1.81 15.37 -5.97
CA MET A 81 -0.49 15.93 -5.67
C MET A 81 0.54 15.65 -6.77
N GLY A 82 0.12 15.06 -7.89
CA GLY A 82 0.99 14.86 -9.05
C GLY A 82 1.55 13.45 -9.22
N PHE A 83 1.11 12.49 -8.42
CA PHE A 83 1.53 11.09 -8.59
C PHE A 83 0.85 10.52 -9.83
N LYS A 84 1.64 9.93 -10.72
CA LYS A 84 1.19 9.52 -12.05
C LYS A 84 0.55 8.14 -12.08
N ASN A 85 0.94 7.26 -11.18
CA ASN A 85 0.52 5.86 -11.24
C ASN A 85 0.27 5.32 -9.84
N THR A 86 -0.97 5.46 -9.35
CA THR A 86 -1.35 4.96 -8.03
C THR A 86 -2.20 3.70 -8.18
N VAL A 87 -1.98 2.75 -7.29
CA VAL A 87 -2.65 1.44 -7.30
C VAL A 87 -3.16 1.13 -5.89
N ASN A 88 -4.43 0.79 -5.78
CA ASN A 88 -5.06 0.41 -4.52
C ASN A 88 -5.14 -1.11 -4.40
N VAL A 89 -4.71 -1.66 -3.27
CA VAL A 89 -4.86 -3.10 -2.99
C VAL A 89 -6.29 -3.35 -2.53
N THR A 90 -7.08 -3.97 -3.39
CA THR A 90 -8.48 -4.28 -3.06
C THR A 90 -8.53 -5.34 -1.96
N GLY A 91 -9.43 -5.10 -0.98
CA GLY A 91 -9.58 -6.01 0.17
C GLY A 91 -8.52 -5.88 1.25
N GLY A 92 -7.38 -5.30 0.95
CA GLY A 92 -6.32 -4.99 1.92
C GLY A 92 -5.88 -6.16 2.78
N ILE A 93 -5.50 -5.86 4.02
CA ILE A 93 -5.01 -6.86 4.99
C ILE A 93 -6.07 -7.92 5.29
N LEU A 94 -7.37 -7.56 5.29
CA LEU A 94 -8.43 -8.53 5.53
C LEU A 94 -8.43 -9.66 4.49
N ASP A 95 -8.31 -9.30 3.21
CA ASP A 95 -8.23 -10.30 2.13
C ASP A 95 -6.92 -11.08 2.22
N TRP A 96 -5.82 -10.39 2.50
CA TRP A 96 -4.52 -11.05 2.64
C TRP A 96 -4.57 -12.13 3.72
N THR A 97 -5.03 -11.77 4.92
CA THR A 97 -5.04 -12.71 6.05
C THR A 97 -6.08 -13.82 5.87
N ALA A 98 -7.19 -13.54 5.18
CA ALA A 98 -8.18 -14.56 4.87
C ALA A 98 -7.60 -15.66 3.96
N LYS A 99 -6.70 -15.30 3.05
CA LYS A 99 -6.11 -16.23 2.08
C LYS A 99 -4.78 -16.81 2.53
N TYR A 100 -3.96 -16.05 3.23
CA TYR A 100 -2.58 -16.41 3.54
C TYR A 100 -2.24 -16.38 5.02
N GLY A 101 -3.20 -16.03 5.89
CA GLY A 101 -2.94 -15.85 7.32
C GLY A 101 -1.96 -14.68 7.50
N GLN A 102 -1.06 -14.81 8.45
CA GLN A 102 -0.04 -13.79 8.72
C GLN A 102 1.27 -14.08 8.01
N GLN A 103 1.17 -14.65 6.81
CA GLN A 103 2.34 -14.93 5.99
C GLN A 103 2.93 -13.61 5.47
N VAL A 104 4.24 -13.45 5.62
CA VAL A 104 4.96 -12.28 5.09
C VAL A 104 5.33 -12.56 3.63
N PRO A 105 5.13 -11.59 2.72
CA PRO A 105 5.48 -11.79 1.31
C PRO A 105 6.96 -12.10 1.12
N GLY A 106 7.26 -12.95 0.11
CA GLY A 106 8.64 -13.33 -0.20
C GLY A 106 9.22 -14.40 0.69
N GLN A 107 8.44 -14.93 1.64
CA GLN A 107 8.83 -16.05 2.50
C GLN A 107 8.05 -17.30 2.11
N SER A 108 8.73 -18.37 1.95
CA SER A 108 8.13 -19.66 1.60
C SER A 108 8.09 -20.59 2.82
#